data_ec544806d60dc52c20baed00f383c31a
#
_entry.id   ec544806d60dc52c20baed00f383c31a
#
_cell.length_a   1.000
_cell.length_b   1.000
_cell.length_c   1.000
_cell.angle_alpha   90.00
_cell.angle_beta   90.00
_cell.angle_gamma   90.00
#
_symmetry.space_group_name_H-M   'P 1'
#
loop_
_entity.id
_entity.type
_entity.pdbx_description
1 polymer ?
#
loop_
_entity_poly.entity_id
_entity_poly.type
_entity_poly.pdbx_seq_one_letter_code
_entity_poly.pdbx_strand_id
1 'polypeptide(L)'
;PRFGASGIARAARETLWDLARQQGLEEVPEYSGSLSGFRHRARLAIRGRAGSPKIGLFEADSHRVVHIPDCRVQHPLINQVATVVRGALVDARVTCYSDRAHLGLARYLQVVVERQSATAQVVLVVNTDTAEPLEPCLALIRERLGPRLHSLWLNFNTLPNNVILGSAFHHHCGPLSVVESFGGAAVHYPPGAFGQSNLEVAQRIIEQIREWTLPGARVTEFYAGVGAIGLSLLDRVGSIRLNEASPPSLQGLGLGLAELPAALRGKVEVVPGPAGAVADAARDAQLVIVDPPRKGLDAPLTQLLATQPPEQLIYVSCGLPSFQNDLGLLLAGGQLKLAELRAYNLMPYTEHVETVARFMAV
;
A
#
# COMPACT_ATOMS: atom_id res chain seq x y z
N PRO A 1 -14.10 7.20 -25.18
CA PRO A 1 -13.50 7.76 -23.97
C PRO A 1 -12.30 6.92 -23.54
N ARG A 2 -11.24 7.55 -22.99
CA ARG A 2 -10.02 6.88 -22.50
C ARG A 2 -10.32 5.92 -21.35
N PHE A 3 -11.35 6.23 -20.54
CA PHE A 3 -11.82 5.44 -19.43
C PHE A 3 -13.29 5.03 -19.64
N GLY A 4 -13.62 3.79 -19.24
CA GLY A 4 -15.00 3.30 -19.21
C GLY A 4 -15.80 3.88 -18.04
N ALA A 5 -17.06 3.49 -17.90
CA ALA A 5 -17.94 3.90 -16.80
C ALA A 5 -17.37 3.48 -15.42
N SER A 6 -16.62 2.37 -15.37
CA SER A 6 -15.91 1.91 -14.16
C SER A 6 -14.65 2.71 -13.81
N GLY A 7 -14.22 3.67 -14.67
CA GLY A 7 -12.97 4.41 -14.50
C GLY A 7 -11.70 3.59 -14.83
N ILE A 8 -11.81 2.34 -15.24
CA ILE A 8 -10.69 1.53 -15.72
C ILE A 8 -10.27 1.99 -17.12
N ALA A 9 -8.97 2.08 -17.35
CA ALA A 9 -8.43 2.44 -18.66
C ALA A 9 -8.81 1.39 -19.72
N ARG A 10 -9.23 1.86 -20.91
CA ARG A 10 -9.66 0.97 -21.99
C ARG A 10 -8.55 0.00 -22.42
N ALA A 11 -7.32 0.49 -22.58
CA ALA A 11 -6.19 -0.35 -22.97
C ALA A 11 -5.90 -1.47 -21.95
N ALA A 12 -5.97 -1.17 -20.64
CA ALA A 12 -5.79 -2.18 -19.60
C ALA A 12 -6.89 -3.24 -19.65
N ARG A 13 -8.14 -2.82 -19.86
CA ARG A 13 -9.27 -3.73 -20.04
C ARG A 13 -9.08 -4.67 -21.24
N GLU A 14 -8.75 -4.11 -22.41
CA GLU A 14 -8.52 -4.87 -23.63
C GLU A 14 -7.40 -5.92 -23.43
N THR A 15 -6.29 -5.52 -22.79
CA THR A 15 -5.19 -6.43 -22.46
C THR A 15 -5.64 -7.58 -21.55
N LEU A 16 -6.41 -7.30 -20.49
CA LEU A 16 -6.89 -8.34 -19.57
C LEU A 16 -7.86 -9.31 -20.29
N TRP A 17 -8.73 -8.81 -21.15
CA TRP A 17 -9.62 -9.64 -21.94
C TRP A 17 -8.88 -10.51 -22.94
N ASP A 18 -7.80 -10.00 -23.55
CA ASP A 18 -6.95 -10.80 -24.44
C ASP A 18 -6.25 -11.93 -23.68
N LEU A 19 -5.70 -11.64 -22.52
CA LEU A 19 -5.11 -12.66 -21.64
C LEU A 19 -6.13 -13.73 -21.22
N ALA A 20 -7.31 -13.31 -20.80
CA ALA A 20 -8.38 -14.21 -20.39
C ALA A 20 -8.76 -15.17 -21.52
N ARG A 21 -8.98 -14.65 -22.73
CA ARG A 21 -9.32 -15.45 -23.93
C ARG A 21 -8.23 -16.43 -24.31
N GLN A 22 -6.96 -16.04 -24.23
CA GLN A 22 -5.82 -16.92 -24.49
C GLN A 22 -5.76 -18.10 -23.50
N GLN A 23 -6.29 -17.92 -22.28
CA GLN A 23 -6.35 -18.95 -21.26
C GLN A 23 -7.72 -19.66 -21.18
N GLY A 24 -8.61 -19.42 -22.14
CA GLY A 24 -9.93 -20.06 -22.21
C GLY A 24 -10.93 -19.54 -21.18
N LEU A 25 -10.72 -18.36 -20.60
CA LEU A 25 -11.68 -17.74 -19.70
C LEU A 25 -12.74 -16.96 -20.50
N GLU A 26 -13.99 -17.12 -20.10
CA GLU A 26 -15.14 -16.47 -20.75
C GLU A 26 -15.42 -15.06 -20.24
N GLU A 27 -14.94 -14.73 -19.02
CA GLU A 27 -15.19 -13.44 -18.40
C GLU A 27 -14.00 -12.91 -17.59
N VAL A 28 -13.95 -11.58 -17.47
CA VAL A 28 -13.10 -10.85 -16.53
C VAL A 28 -13.99 -9.91 -15.72
N PRO A 29 -14.50 -10.35 -14.56
CA PRO A 29 -15.31 -9.49 -13.72
C PRO A 29 -14.54 -8.24 -13.28
N GLU A 30 -15.19 -7.07 -13.36
CA GLU A 30 -14.63 -5.78 -12.99
C GLU A 30 -15.31 -5.25 -11.74
N TYR A 31 -14.51 -4.71 -10.82
CA TYR A 31 -15.01 -4.00 -9.65
C TYR A 31 -14.44 -2.59 -9.59
N SER A 32 -15.32 -1.62 -9.33
CA SER A 32 -14.93 -0.23 -9.12
C SER A 32 -15.71 0.33 -7.93
N GLY A 33 -14.98 0.89 -6.97
CA GLY A 33 -15.56 1.60 -5.86
C GLY A 33 -15.88 3.05 -6.20
N SER A 34 -15.92 3.89 -5.18
CA SER A 34 -16.09 5.33 -5.31
C SER A 34 -15.04 5.95 -6.23
N LEU A 35 -15.46 6.87 -7.10
CA LEU A 35 -14.57 7.59 -8.03
C LEU A 35 -14.06 8.92 -7.48
N SER A 36 -14.49 9.34 -6.28
CA SER A 36 -14.03 10.54 -5.58
C SER A 36 -13.85 10.28 -4.10
N GLY A 37 -12.96 11.02 -3.44
CA GLY A 37 -12.69 10.89 -2.01
C GLY A 37 -12.11 9.53 -1.57
N PHE A 38 -11.78 8.65 -2.51
CA PHE A 38 -11.39 7.27 -2.24
C PHE A 38 -9.99 7.12 -1.66
N ARG A 39 -9.13 8.14 -1.83
CA ARG A 39 -7.72 8.05 -1.43
C ARG A 39 -7.55 8.43 0.03
N HIS A 40 -7.30 7.43 0.89
CA HIS A 40 -7.06 7.60 2.33
C HIS A 40 -5.58 7.81 2.68
N ARG A 41 -4.67 7.74 1.70
CA ARG A 41 -3.24 7.97 1.86
C ARG A 41 -2.73 8.91 0.80
N ALA A 42 -1.95 9.92 1.19
CA ALA A 42 -1.25 10.79 0.26
C ALA A 42 0.16 11.09 0.73
N ARG A 43 1.07 11.24 -0.24
CA ARG A 43 2.41 11.81 -0.07
C ARG A 43 2.51 13.01 -0.97
N LEU A 44 2.66 14.19 -0.38
CA LEU A 44 2.63 15.47 -1.06
C LEU A 44 4.00 16.13 -0.92
N ALA A 45 4.55 16.65 -2.00
CA ALA A 45 5.79 17.41 -1.98
C ALA A 45 5.56 18.81 -1.42
N ILE A 46 6.51 19.32 -0.62
CA ILE A 46 6.53 20.67 -0.09
C ILE A 46 7.66 21.43 -0.76
N ARG A 47 7.35 22.46 -1.55
CA ARG A 47 8.32 23.29 -2.27
C ARG A 47 7.89 24.76 -2.23
N GLY A 48 8.77 25.66 -2.59
CA GLY A 48 8.48 27.09 -2.67
C GLY A 48 9.23 27.91 -1.63
N ARG A 49 8.69 29.10 -1.30
CA ARG A 49 9.27 30.01 -0.30
C ARG A 49 8.60 29.80 1.06
N ALA A 50 9.30 30.07 2.18
CA ALA A 50 8.76 29.96 3.53
C ALA A 50 7.42 30.70 3.71
N GLY A 51 7.30 31.91 3.18
CA GLY A 51 6.05 32.68 3.23
C GLY A 51 4.96 32.22 2.25
N SER A 52 5.26 31.32 1.32
CA SER A 52 4.31 30.81 0.32
C SER A 52 4.66 29.36 -0.11
N PRO A 53 4.57 28.42 0.82
CA PRO A 53 4.82 27.01 0.51
C PRO A 53 3.73 26.47 -0.44
N LYS A 54 4.14 25.62 -1.38
CA LYS A 54 3.27 24.82 -2.23
C LYS A 54 3.28 23.40 -1.68
N ILE A 55 2.11 22.83 -1.42
CA ILE A 55 1.94 21.44 -1.06
C ILE A 55 1.13 20.76 -2.16
N GLY A 56 1.67 19.70 -2.76
CA GLY A 56 1.01 19.04 -3.88
C GLY A 56 1.87 17.95 -4.54
N LEU A 57 1.68 17.76 -5.83
CA LEU A 57 2.36 16.75 -6.62
C LEU A 57 3.33 17.41 -7.61
N PHE A 58 4.36 16.68 -7.97
CA PHE A 58 5.21 17.08 -9.09
C PHE A 58 4.43 17.04 -10.39
N GLU A 59 4.60 18.05 -11.21
CA GLU A 59 4.19 18.03 -12.61
C GLU A 59 4.97 16.93 -13.34
N ALA A 60 4.31 16.24 -14.27
CA ALA A 60 4.96 15.16 -15.03
C ALA A 60 6.29 15.63 -15.64
N ASP A 61 7.31 14.77 -15.53
CA ASP A 61 8.66 14.98 -16.07
C ASP A 61 9.33 16.29 -15.59
N SER A 62 8.96 16.78 -14.40
CA SER A 62 9.52 18.01 -13.85
C SER A 62 9.72 17.94 -12.32
N HIS A 63 10.56 18.86 -11.79
CA HIS A 63 10.70 19.11 -10.35
C HIS A 63 9.79 20.23 -9.86
N ARG A 64 8.84 20.69 -10.66
CA ARG A 64 7.88 21.74 -10.30
C ARG A 64 6.69 21.14 -9.54
N VAL A 65 6.43 21.63 -8.34
CA VAL A 65 5.26 21.23 -7.57
C VAL A 65 4.06 22.06 -7.95
N VAL A 66 2.98 21.39 -8.37
CA VAL A 66 1.65 21.97 -8.52
C VAL A 66 0.97 21.96 -7.16
N HIS A 67 0.58 23.14 -6.67
CA HIS A 67 -0.17 23.25 -5.42
C HIS A 67 -1.60 22.73 -5.62
N ILE A 68 -2.00 21.75 -4.79
CA ILE A 68 -3.31 21.09 -4.90
C ILE A 68 -4.03 21.22 -3.56
N PRO A 69 -4.72 22.35 -3.29
CA PRO A 69 -5.41 22.58 -2.02
C PRO A 69 -6.70 21.76 -1.89
N ASP A 70 -7.31 21.40 -3.01
CA ASP A 70 -8.56 20.63 -3.07
C ASP A 70 -8.49 19.58 -4.17
N CYS A 71 -8.17 18.38 -3.79
CA CYS A 71 -8.05 17.23 -4.69
C CYS A 71 -9.28 16.33 -4.53
N ARG A 72 -10.09 16.20 -5.58
CA ARG A 72 -11.34 15.41 -5.55
C ARG A 72 -11.14 13.93 -5.30
N VAL A 73 -9.99 13.36 -5.63
CA VAL A 73 -9.71 11.93 -5.41
C VAL A 73 -9.21 11.65 -3.98
N GLN A 74 -8.68 12.66 -3.28
CA GLN A 74 -8.27 12.53 -1.88
C GLN A 74 -9.47 12.58 -0.94
N HIS A 75 -9.38 11.84 0.17
CA HIS A 75 -10.33 12.00 1.27
C HIS A 75 -10.30 13.46 1.76
N PRO A 76 -11.45 14.10 2.05
CA PRO A 76 -11.51 15.52 2.40
C PRO A 76 -10.58 15.92 3.55
N LEU A 77 -10.37 15.05 4.52
CA LEU A 77 -9.46 15.29 5.64
C LEU A 77 -7.99 15.46 5.19
N ILE A 78 -7.56 14.81 4.11
CA ILE A 78 -6.19 15.01 3.57
C ILE A 78 -6.03 16.45 3.08
N ASN A 79 -7.02 17.00 2.37
CA ASN A 79 -7.00 18.39 1.89
C ASN A 79 -6.97 19.37 3.07
N GLN A 80 -7.77 19.10 4.12
CA GLN A 80 -7.79 19.91 5.34
C GLN A 80 -6.43 19.88 6.06
N VAL A 81 -5.83 18.69 6.25
CA VAL A 81 -4.51 18.53 6.85
C VAL A 81 -3.46 19.30 6.04
N ALA A 82 -3.44 19.16 4.72
CA ALA A 82 -2.49 19.88 3.87
C ALA A 82 -2.62 21.40 4.02
N THR A 83 -3.85 21.91 4.14
CA THR A 83 -4.13 23.35 4.37
C THR A 83 -3.62 23.81 5.75
N VAL A 84 -3.89 23.02 6.81
CA VAL A 84 -3.43 23.34 8.17
C VAL A 84 -1.89 23.32 8.24
N VAL A 85 -1.27 22.26 7.69
CA VAL A 85 0.20 22.15 7.66
C VAL A 85 0.82 23.32 6.89
N ARG A 86 0.24 23.70 5.75
CA ARG A 86 0.69 24.86 4.97
C ARG A 86 0.67 26.14 5.80
N GLY A 87 -0.41 26.40 6.52
CA GLY A 87 -0.52 27.55 7.42
C GLY A 87 0.51 27.51 8.57
N ALA A 88 0.68 26.35 9.21
CA ALA A 88 1.66 26.18 10.28
C ALA A 88 3.11 26.42 9.81
N LEU A 89 3.46 25.94 8.61
CA LEU A 89 4.77 26.21 7.99
C LEU A 89 5.02 27.71 7.77
N VAL A 90 3.99 28.46 7.33
CA VAL A 90 4.08 29.92 7.11
C VAL A 90 4.28 30.63 8.45
N ASP A 91 3.44 30.36 9.44
CA ASP A 91 3.43 31.06 10.71
C ASP A 91 4.69 30.76 11.54
N ALA A 92 5.19 29.52 11.49
CA ALA A 92 6.45 29.12 12.09
C ALA A 92 7.69 29.48 11.25
N ARG A 93 7.52 30.09 10.07
CA ARG A 93 8.60 30.49 9.14
C ARG A 93 9.51 29.33 8.73
N VAL A 94 8.97 28.12 8.62
CA VAL A 94 9.71 26.94 8.20
C VAL A 94 10.06 27.05 6.71
N THR A 95 11.35 26.86 6.38
CA THR A 95 11.84 26.91 5.00
C THR A 95 11.46 25.65 4.24
N CYS A 96 11.06 25.79 2.97
CA CYS A 96 10.80 24.66 2.09
C CYS A 96 12.08 24.13 1.46
N TYR A 97 12.16 22.82 1.29
CA TYR A 97 13.29 22.16 0.64
C TYR A 97 13.40 22.54 -0.84
N SER A 98 14.63 22.74 -1.28
CA SER A 98 15.03 22.99 -2.67
C SER A 98 15.84 21.81 -3.19
N ASP A 99 15.35 21.10 -4.21
CA ASP A 99 16.07 19.97 -4.82
C ASP A 99 17.39 20.38 -5.47
N ARG A 100 17.49 21.63 -5.95
CA ARG A 100 18.71 22.16 -6.58
C ARG A 100 19.81 22.49 -5.56
N ALA A 101 19.42 23.08 -4.43
CA ALA A 101 20.38 23.58 -3.42
C ALA A 101 20.61 22.57 -2.29
N HIS A 102 19.71 21.58 -2.16
CA HIS A 102 19.63 20.65 -1.03
C HIS A 102 19.52 21.35 0.33
N LEU A 103 18.86 22.52 0.35
CA LEU A 103 18.65 23.36 1.52
C LEU A 103 17.17 23.54 1.81
N GLY A 104 16.84 23.94 3.05
CA GLY A 104 15.49 24.11 3.53
C GLY A 104 15.00 22.88 4.31
N LEU A 105 14.04 23.08 5.23
CA LEU A 105 13.65 22.06 6.21
C LEU A 105 12.53 21.14 5.71
N ALA A 106 11.38 21.69 5.30
CA ALA A 106 10.20 20.88 4.96
C ALA A 106 10.30 20.28 3.55
N ARG A 107 10.29 18.94 3.43
CA ARG A 107 10.45 18.20 2.16
C ARG A 107 9.16 17.63 1.62
N TYR A 108 8.45 16.84 2.45
CA TYR A 108 7.19 16.18 2.08
C TYR A 108 6.25 16.12 3.27
N LEU A 109 4.98 15.94 2.94
CA LEU A 109 3.89 15.66 3.88
C LEU A 109 3.29 14.31 3.52
N GLN A 110 3.28 13.35 4.46
CA GLN A 110 2.49 12.14 4.35
C GLN A 110 1.27 12.26 5.26
N VAL A 111 0.11 11.93 4.74
CA VAL A 111 -1.15 11.86 5.50
C VAL A 111 -1.78 10.49 5.30
N VAL A 112 -2.19 9.86 6.38
CA VAL A 112 -2.97 8.61 6.38
C VAL A 112 -4.23 8.84 7.21
N VAL A 113 -5.39 8.64 6.61
CA VAL A 113 -6.68 8.78 7.29
C VAL A 113 -7.12 7.40 7.78
N GLU A 114 -7.42 7.31 9.07
CA GLU A 114 -8.07 6.16 9.69
C GLU A 114 -9.58 6.27 9.51
N ARG A 115 -10.19 5.24 8.89
CA ARG A 115 -11.62 5.30 8.53
C ARG A 115 -12.53 5.33 9.75
N GLN A 116 -12.22 4.52 10.77
CA GLN A 116 -13.11 4.32 11.92
C GLN A 116 -13.22 5.57 12.79
N SER A 117 -12.11 6.24 13.06
CA SER A 117 -12.08 7.45 13.89
C SER A 117 -12.27 8.74 13.10
N ALA A 118 -12.14 8.68 11.77
CA ALA A 118 -12.07 9.84 10.88
C ALA A 118 -10.97 10.83 11.30
N THR A 119 -9.82 10.32 11.77
CA THR A 119 -8.64 11.10 12.16
C THR A 119 -7.46 10.86 11.23
N ALA A 120 -6.44 11.71 11.25
CA ALA A 120 -5.31 11.65 10.35
C ALA A 120 -3.97 11.48 11.09
N GLN A 121 -3.21 10.46 10.71
CA GLN A 121 -1.77 10.38 11.00
C GLN A 121 -1.04 11.31 10.04
N VAL A 122 -0.23 12.20 10.59
CA VAL A 122 0.54 13.22 9.87
C VAL A 122 2.02 12.96 10.06
N VAL A 123 2.76 12.83 8.95
CA VAL A 123 4.23 12.71 8.95
C VAL A 123 4.81 13.86 8.14
N LEU A 124 5.55 14.74 8.79
CA LEU A 124 6.31 15.78 8.12
C LEU A 124 7.73 15.26 7.85
N VAL A 125 8.09 15.13 6.57
CA VAL A 125 9.44 14.73 6.15
C VAL A 125 10.33 15.95 6.10
N VAL A 126 11.46 15.92 6.80
CA VAL A 126 12.29 17.09 7.04
C VAL A 126 13.77 16.83 6.73
N ASN A 127 14.46 17.89 6.29
CA ASN A 127 15.88 17.90 6.00
C ASN A 127 16.68 18.37 7.23
N THR A 128 16.55 17.61 8.30
CA THR A 128 17.31 17.76 9.56
C THR A 128 17.31 16.40 10.26
N ASP A 129 18.15 16.23 11.24
CA ASP A 129 18.26 15.05 12.12
C ASP A 129 17.70 15.29 13.54
N THR A 130 17.19 16.50 13.78
CA THR A 130 16.62 16.88 15.07
C THR A 130 15.23 17.52 14.91
N ALA A 131 14.44 17.51 16.01
CA ALA A 131 13.08 18.04 16.02
C ALA A 131 12.99 19.54 16.35
N GLU A 132 13.98 20.07 17.09
CA GLU A 132 13.94 21.43 17.66
C GLU A 132 13.55 22.54 16.68
N PRO A 133 14.07 22.56 15.44
CA PRO A 133 13.71 23.62 14.48
C PRO A 133 12.23 23.58 14.06
N LEU A 134 11.54 22.45 14.29
CA LEU A 134 10.16 22.22 13.88
C LEU A 134 9.16 22.34 15.03
N GLU A 135 9.57 22.38 16.29
CA GLU A 135 8.69 22.40 17.47
C GLU A 135 7.58 23.45 17.41
N PRO A 136 7.84 24.72 17.01
CA PRO A 136 6.75 25.70 16.85
C PRO A 136 5.73 25.30 15.79
N CYS A 137 6.20 24.71 14.68
CA CYS A 137 5.34 24.23 13.61
C CYS A 137 4.49 23.05 14.05
N LEU A 138 5.09 22.07 14.75
CA LEU A 138 4.40 20.90 15.28
C LEU A 138 3.31 21.29 16.30
N ALA A 139 3.60 22.24 17.18
CA ALA A 139 2.63 22.78 18.13
C ALA A 139 1.41 23.37 17.42
N LEU A 140 1.63 24.20 16.38
CA LEU A 140 0.56 24.78 15.55
C LEU A 140 -0.26 23.71 14.80
N ILE A 141 0.39 22.70 14.25
CA ILE A 141 -0.31 21.58 13.58
C ILE A 141 -1.22 20.86 14.56
N ARG A 142 -0.70 20.50 15.74
CA ARG A 142 -1.44 19.81 16.80
C ARG A 142 -2.65 20.62 17.26
N GLU A 143 -2.45 21.91 17.55
CA GLU A 143 -3.51 22.82 17.98
C GLU A 143 -4.63 22.93 16.95
N ARG A 144 -4.27 23.19 15.68
CA ARG A 144 -5.23 23.49 14.61
C ARG A 144 -5.99 22.25 14.12
N LEU A 145 -5.37 21.08 14.14
CA LEU A 145 -6.06 19.81 13.81
C LEU A 145 -6.91 19.34 14.98
N GLY A 146 -6.49 19.56 16.23
CA GLY A 146 -7.24 19.17 17.41
C GLY A 146 -7.69 17.71 17.35
N PRO A 147 -9.00 17.42 17.51
CA PRO A 147 -9.52 16.05 17.54
C PRO A 147 -9.43 15.30 16.21
N ARG A 148 -9.09 15.97 15.10
CA ARG A 148 -8.86 15.30 13.81
C ARG A 148 -7.46 14.75 13.66
N LEU A 149 -6.54 15.10 14.55
CA LEU A 149 -5.19 14.57 14.56
C LEU A 149 -5.18 13.19 15.24
N HIS A 150 -4.85 12.14 14.47
CA HIS A 150 -4.58 10.81 15.00
C HIS A 150 -3.22 10.78 15.69
N SER A 151 -2.18 11.09 14.92
CA SER A 151 -0.81 11.19 15.43
C SER A 151 0.05 12.12 14.58
N LEU A 152 1.12 12.65 15.18
CA LEU A 152 2.05 13.56 14.53
C LEU A 152 3.47 13.04 14.66
N TRP A 153 4.19 13.03 13.54
CA TRP A 153 5.52 12.47 13.38
C TRP A 153 6.42 13.36 12.55
N LEU A 154 7.71 13.33 12.85
CA LEU A 154 8.74 13.75 11.91
C LEU A 154 9.39 12.51 11.28
N ASN A 155 9.78 12.63 10.03
CA ASN A 155 10.68 11.69 9.37
C ASN A 155 11.93 12.44 8.92
N PHE A 156 13.08 12.05 9.42
CA PHE A 156 14.36 12.68 9.13
C PHE A 156 14.94 12.12 7.83
N ASN A 157 15.06 12.99 6.83
CA ASN A 157 15.65 12.64 5.54
C ASN A 157 16.56 13.77 5.05
N THR A 158 17.84 13.67 5.38
CA THR A 158 18.87 14.64 5.00
C THR A 158 19.60 14.28 3.70
N LEU A 159 19.31 13.09 3.13
CA LEU A 159 20.00 12.64 1.93
C LEU A 159 19.50 13.38 0.68
N PRO A 160 20.41 13.83 -0.21
CA PRO A 160 20.07 14.51 -1.46
C PRO A 160 19.69 13.50 -2.57
N ASN A 161 18.65 12.70 -2.30
CA ASN A 161 18.15 11.69 -3.23
C ASN A 161 16.63 11.80 -3.41
N ASN A 162 16.07 10.99 -4.31
CA ASN A 162 14.63 10.96 -4.61
C ASN A 162 13.80 10.08 -3.65
N VAL A 163 14.45 9.49 -2.63
CA VAL A 163 13.72 8.72 -1.61
C VAL A 163 12.94 9.69 -0.73
N ILE A 164 11.65 9.48 -0.61
CA ILE A 164 10.75 10.40 0.13
C ILE A 164 10.99 10.27 1.63
N LEU A 165 10.98 9.05 2.16
CA LEU A 165 11.11 8.78 3.59
C LEU A 165 12.54 8.37 3.93
N GLY A 166 13.13 9.00 4.92
CA GLY A 166 14.35 8.53 5.58
C GLY A 166 14.07 7.35 6.50
N SER A 167 15.11 6.77 7.06
CA SER A 167 15.01 5.60 7.95
C SER A 167 14.57 5.94 9.37
N ALA A 168 14.76 7.17 9.83
CA ALA A 168 14.50 7.58 11.20
C ALA A 168 13.17 8.35 11.32
N PHE A 169 12.36 7.93 12.28
CA PHE A 169 11.10 8.59 12.64
C PHE A 169 11.17 9.08 14.09
N HIS A 170 10.63 10.28 14.32
CA HIS A 170 10.44 10.86 15.63
C HIS A 170 8.94 11.00 15.93
N HIS A 171 8.48 10.34 16.97
CA HIS A 171 7.10 10.43 17.45
C HIS A 171 6.90 11.69 18.28
N HIS A 172 6.01 12.57 17.84
CA HIS A 172 5.69 13.78 18.59
C HIS A 172 4.48 13.58 19.51
N CYS A 173 3.38 13.01 18.98
CA CYS A 173 2.20 12.70 19.80
C CYS A 173 1.22 11.75 19.12
N GLY A 174 0.28 11.19 19.89
CA GLY A 174 -0.81 10.35 19.42
C GLY A 174 -0.47 8.85 19.36
N PRO A 175 -1.34 8.00 18.82
CA PRO A 175 -1.10 6.57 18.64
C PRO A 175 0.07 6.26 17.71
N LEU A 176 0.71 5.10 17.90
CA LEU A 176 1.88 4.70 17.12
C LEU A 176 1.55 4.23 15.70
N SER A 177 0.30 3.88 15.42
CA SER A 177 -0.14 3.39 14.12
C SER A 177 -1.59 3.79 13.85
N VAL A 178 -1.95 3.92 12.58
CA VAL A 178 -3.34 3.89 12.12
C VAL A 178 -3.81 2.44 12.11
N VAL A 179 -5.05 2.17 12.49
CA VAL A 179 -5.64 0.83 12.51
C VAL A 179 -6.79 0.76 11.51
N GLU A 180 -6.78 -0.29 10.68
CA GLU A 180 -7.88 -0.64 9.79
C GLU A 180 -8.36 -2.06 10.09
N SER A 181 -9.63 -2.34 9.85
CA SER A 181 -10.18 -3.68 10.03
C SER A 181 -10.43 -4.35 8.68
N PHE A 182 -9.87 -5.55 8.51
CA PHE A 182 -10.12 -6.41 7.36
C PHE A 182 -10.47 -7.82 7.83
N GLY A 183 -11.63 -8.34 7.42
CA GLY A 183 -12.09 -9.66 7.82
C GLY A 183 -12.20 -9.84 9.34
N GLY A 184 -12.39 -8.76 10.10
CA GLY A 184 -12.43 -8.76 11.56
C GLY A 184 -11.06 -8.68 12.25
N ALA A 185 -9.95 -8.72 11.50
CA ALA A 185 -8.61 -8.53 12.05
C ALA A 185 -8.21 -7.06 12.09
N ALA A 186 -7.57 -6.63 13.17
CA ALA A 186 -6.95 -5.32 13.29
C ALA A 186 -5.61 -5.31 12.54
N VAL A 187 -5.46 -4.38 11.61
CA VAL A 187 -4.26 -4.22 10.78
C VAL A 187 -3.64 -2.87 11.05
N HIS A 188 -2.39 -2.86 11.51
CA HIS A 188 -1.68 -1.68 11.98
C HIS A 188 -0.77 -1.10 10.91
N TYR A 189 -0.86 0.20 10.70
CA TYR A 189 -0.03 0.96 9.76
C TYR A 189 0.81 2.00 10.51
N PRO A 190 1.98 1.63 11.03
CA PRO A 190 2.94 2.61 11.55
C PRO A 190 3.44 3.52 10.42
N PRO A 191 4.00 4.69 10.74
CA PRO A 191 4.63 5.56 9.74
C PRO A 191 5.65 4.80 8.89
N GLY A 192 5.61 5.01 7.57
CA GLY A 192 6.50 4.33 6.63
C GLY A 192 5.97 2.99 6.10
N ALA A 193 5.08 2.31 6.80
CA ALA A 193 4.46 1.09 6.30
C ALA A 193 3.62 1.36 5.05
N PHE A 194 3.71 0.44 4.09
CA PHE A 194 2.85 0.46 2.91
C PHE A 194 1.41 0.10 3.29
N GLY A 195 0.45 0.68 2.59
CA GLY A 195 -0.95 0.31 2.64
C GLY A 195 -1.70 0.89 1.45
N GLN A 196 -2.74 0.20 1.03
CA GLN A 196 -3.57 0.61 -0.09
C GLN A 196 -4.23 1.97 0.17
N SER A 197 -4.29 2.82 -0.87
CA SER A 197 -4.89 4.15 -0.76
C SER A 197 -6.42 4.12 -0.89
N ASN A 198 -6.94 3.16 -1.66
CA ASN A 198 -8.38 2.96 -1.86
C ASN A 198 -8.83 1.76 -1.02
N LEU A 199 -9.25 2.05 0.21
CA LEU A 199 -9.58 1.01 1.20
C LEU A 199 -10.86 0.24 0.86
N GLU A 200 -11.81 0.86 0.14
CA GLU A 200 -13.03 0.20 -0.32
C GLU A 200 -12.71 -0.94 -1.30
N VAL A 201 -11.90 -0.64 -2.31
CA VAL A 201 -11.50 -1.63 -3.31
C VAL A 201 -10.55 -2.66 -2.73
N ALA A 202 -9.62 -2.25 -1.85
CA ALA A 202 -8.72 -3.17 -1.15
C ALA A 202 -9.50 -4.19 -0.30
N GLN A 203 -10.53 -3.74 0.41
CA GLN A 203 -11.40 -4.63 1.18
C GLN A 203 -12.10 -5.65 0.26
N ARG A 204 -12.58 -5.21 -0.91
CA ARG A 204 -13.24 -6.11 -1.87
C ARG A 204 -12.28 -7.15 -2.45
N ILE A 205 -11.01 -6.78 -2.68
CA ILE A 205 -9.96 -7.74 -3.06
C ILE A 205 -9.75 -8.78 -1.96
N ILE A 206 -9.62 -8.35 -0.71
CA ILE A 206 -9.45 -9.23 0.44
C ILE A 206 -10.65 -10.17 0.60
N GLU A 207 -11.87 -9.68 0.48
CA GLU A 207 -13.09 -10.49 0.52
C GLU A 207 -13.07 -11.56 -0.57
N GLN A 208 -12.66 -11.23 -1.78
CA GLN A 208 -12.54 -12.19 -2.87
C GLN A 208 -11.48 -13.27 -2.59
N ILE A 209 -10.34 -12.89 -2.04
CA ILE A 209 -9.30 -13.85 -1.64
C ILE A 209 -9.84 -14.77 -0.53
N ARG A 210 -10.56 -14.23 0.44
CA ARG A 210 -11.22 -15.01 1.50
C ARG A 210 -12.23 -16.02 0.92
N GLU A 211 -13.06 -15.61 -0.06
CA GLU A 211 -14.01 -16.50 -0.74
C GLU A 211 -13.29 -17.68 -1.44
N TRP A 212 -12.15 -17.44 -2.06
CA TRP A 212 -11.34 -18.46 -2.74
C TRP A 212 -10.53 -19.34 -1.79
N THR A 213 -10.29 -18.89 -0.57
CA THR A 213 -9.50 -19.64 0.43
C THR A 213 -10.30 -20.81 0.98
N LEU A 214 -9.78 -22.02 0.82
CA LEU A 214 -10.41 -23.23 1.36
C LEU A 214 -10.28 -23.28 2.89
N PRO A 215 -11.34 -23.69 3.61
CA PRO A 215 -11.29 -23.86 5.05
C PRO A 215 -10.22 -24.87 5.47
N GLY A 216 -9.47 -24.52 6.51
CA GLY A 216 -8.43 -25.39 7.07
C GLY A 216 -7.12 -25.44 6.27
N ALA A 217 -7.00 -24.72 5.14
CA ALA A 217 -5.79 -24.76 4.31
C ALA A 217 -4.54 -24.28 5.05
N ARG A 218 -3.39 -24.86 4.69
CA ARG A 218 -2.07 -24.31 5.00
C ARG A 218 -1.71 -23.27 3.95
N VAL A 219 -1.51 -22.04 4.39
CA VAL A 219 -1.31 -20.88 3.52
C VAL A 219 0.12 -20.34 3.68
N THR A 220 0.71 -19.88 2.58
CA THR A 220 1.89 -18.99 2.61
C THR A 220 1.58 -17.75 1.81
N GLU A 221 1.70 -16.57 2.44
CA GLU A 221 1.59 -15.27 1.78
C GLU A 221 2.98 -14.66 1.67
N PHE A 222 3.39 -14.33 0.45
CA PHE A 222 4.60 -13.56 0.17
C PHE A 222 4.25 -12.11 -0.08
N TYR A 223 5.17 -11.21 0.32
CA TYR A 223 4.97 -9.76 0.26
C TYR A 223 3.79 -9.30 1.14
N ALA A 224 3.65 -9.90 2.32
CA ALA A 224 2.47 -9.76 3.17
C ALA A 224 2.24 -8.32 3.70
N GLY A 225 3.23 -7.45 3.62
CA GLY A 225 3.12 -6.09 4.13
C GLY A 225 2.85 -6.10 5.64
N VAL A 226 1.83 -5.38 6.05
CA VAL A 226 1.34 -5.35 7.43
C VAL A 226 0.38 -6.51 7.76
N GLY A 227 0.21 -7.47 6.82
CA GLY A 227 -0.64 -8.64 7.01
C GLY A 227 -2.12 -8.41 6.68
N ALA A 228 -2.46 -7.44 5.85
CA ALA A 228 -3.87 -7.11 5.58
C ALA A 228 -4.66 -8.30 4.98
N ILE A 229 -4.06 -9.08 4.08
CA ILE A 229 -4.67 -10.28 3.52
C ILE A 229 -4.60 -11.39 4.56
N GLY A 230 -3.40 -11.80 4.99
CA GLY A 230 -3.21 -12.99 5.79
C GLY A 230 -3.89 -12.96 7.16
N LEU A 231 -3.84 -11.83 7.89
CA LEU A 231 -4.53 -11.70 9.16
C LEU A 231 -6.06 -11.82 8.99
N SER A 232 -6.58 -11.37 7.84
CA SER A 232 -8.01 -11.50 7.53
C SER A 232 -8.46 -12.94 7.32
N LEU A 233 -7.55 -13.88 7.07
CA LEU A 233 -7.84 -15.29 6.77
C LEU A 233 -7.82 -16.20 8.01
N LEU A 234 -7.39 -15.71 9.18
CA LEU A 234 -7.09 -16.54 10.36
C LEU A 234 -8.26 -17.34 10.91
N ASP A 235 -9.50 -16.86 10.71
CA ASP A 235 -10.71 -17.58 11.07
C ASP A 235 -11.02 -18.78 10.15
N ARG A 236 -10.41 -18.82 8.94
CA ARG A 236 -10.67 -19.83 7.91
C ARG A 236 -9.54 -20.85 7.75
N VAL A 237 -8.29 -20.44 7.96
CA VAL A 237 -7.11 -21.27 7.66
C VAL A 237 -6.67 -22.13 8.84
N GLY A 238 -5.99 -23.24 8.55
CA GLY A 238 -5.35 -24.10 9.56
C GLY A 238 -4.07 -23.46 10.11
N SER A 239 -3.23 -22.95 9.20
CA SER A 239 -2.00 -22.22 9.51
C SER A 239 -1.66 -21.24 8.39
N ILE A 240 -0.85 -20.22 8.71
CA ILE A 240 -0.38 -19.27 7.71
C ILE A 240 1.06 -18.83 7.99
N ARG A 241 1.88 -18.79 6.96
CA ARG A 241 3.19 -18.14 6.93
C ARG A 241 3.08 -16.79 6.24
N LEU A 242 3.61 -15.74 6.86
CA LEU A 242 3.58 -14.37 6.35
C LEU A 242 5.01 -13.90 6.10
N ASN A 243 5.39 -13.79 4.82
CA ASN A 243 6.70 -13.29 4.43
C ASN A 243 6.66 -11.80 4.13
N GLU A 244 7.59 -11.06 4.73
CA GLU A 244 7.77 -9.63 4.51
C GLU A 244 9.24 -9.23 4.74
N ALA A 245 9.72 -8.23 3.98
CA ALA A 245 11.09 -7.74 4.07
C ALA A 245 11.18 -6.32 4.68
N SER A 246 10.13 -5.52 4.59
CA SER A 246 10.12 -4.11 5.01
C SER A 246 10.02 -3.98 6.53
N PRO A 247 10.99 -3.35 7.24
CA PRO A 247 10.93 -3.19 8.68
C PRO A 247 9.67 -2.46 9.19
N PRO A 248 9.20 -1.35 8.58
CA PRO A 248 7.95 -0.72 9.01
C PRO A 248 6.71 -1.62 8.82
N SER A 249 6.69 -2.46 7.79
CA SER A 249 5.61 -3.41 7.57
C SER A 249 5.64 -4.54 8.60
N LEU A 250 6.82 -5.09 8.89
CA LEU A 250 7.02 -6.09 9.96
C LEU A 250 6.63 -5.54 11.34
N GLN A 251 6.91 -4.27 11.61
CA GLN A 251 6.45 -3.61 12.82
C GLN A 251 4.91 -3.58 12.91
N GLY A 252 4.24 -3.18 11.82
CA GLY A 252 2.78 -3.18 11.75
C GLY A 252 2.18 -4.57 11.92
N LEU A 253 2.75 -5.57 11.25
CA LEU A 253 2.36 -6.98 11.39
C LEU A 253 2.51 -7.46 12.83
N GLY A 254 3.63 -7.13 13.49
CA GLY A 254 3.86 -7.47 14.90
C GLY A 254 2.83 -6.86 15.84
N LEU A 255 2.41 -5.60 15.61
CA LEU A 255 1.33 -4.96 16.38
C LEU A 255 0.00 -5.69 16.19
N GLY A 256 -0.37 -6.01 14.96
CA GLY A 256 -1.60 -6.78 14.67
C GLY A 256 -1.58 -8.16 15.33
N LEU A 257 -0.45 -8.87 15.28
CA LEU A 257 -0.29 -10.17 15.93
C LEU A 257 -0.41 -10.08 17.46
N ALA A 258 0.07 -9.01 18.06
CA ALA A 258 0.00 -8.81 19.51
C ALA A 258 -1.44 -8.68 20.03
N GLU A 259 -2.36 -8.16 19.22
CA GLU A 259 -3.79 -8.01 19.55
C GLU A 259 -4.61 -9.29 19.33
N LEU A 260 -4.06 -10.30 18.63
CA LEU A 260 -4.79 -11.54 18.35
C LEU A 260 -4.96 -12.41 19.61
N PRO A 261 -6.10 -13.10 19.74
CA PRO A 261 -6.25 -14.19 20.69
C PRO A 261 -5.15 -15.25 20.49
N ALA A 262 -4.67 -15.84 21.58
CA ALA A 262 -3.57 -16.81 21.55
C ALA A 262 -3.80 -17.97 20.56
N ALA A 263 -5.04 -18.46 20.45
CA ALA A 263 -5.42 -19.52 19.51
C ALA A 263 -5.22 -19.13 18.03
N LEU A 264 -5.50 -17.87 17.66
CA LEU A 264 -5.29 -17.38 16.29
C LEU A 264 -3.81 -17.05 16.06
N ARG A 265 -3.15 -16.46 17.04
CA ARG A 265 -1.71 -16.16 16.96
C ARG A 265 -0.88 -17.43 16.76
N GLY A 266 -1.25 -18.54 17.40
CA GLY A 266 -0.59 -19.83 17.25
C GLY A 266 -0.66 -20.43 15.84
N LYS A 267 -1.52 -19.93 14.96
CA LYS A 267 -1.59 -20.31 13.55
C LYS A 267 -0.59 -19.58 12.65
N VAL A 268 0.06 -18.49 13.14
CA VAL A 268 0.86 -17.59 12.32
C VAL A 268 2.35 -17.79 12.56
N GLU A 269 3.09 -17.98 11.48
CA GLU A 269 4.54 -17.91 11.40
C GLU A 269 4.94 -16.70 10.57
N VAL A 270 5.81 -15.84 11.11
CA VAL A 270 6.38 -14.71 10.34
C VAL A 270 7.73 -15.12 9.78
N VAL A 271 7.92 -14.91 8.47
CA VAL A 271 9.15 -15.26 7.74
C VAL A 271 9.78 -13.96 7.19
N PRO A 272 10.66 -13.30 7.95
CA PRO A 272 11.28 -12.05 7.50
C PRO A 272 12.28 -12.30 6.37
N GLY A 273 12.34 -11.36 5.42
CA GLY A 273 13.34 -11.36 4.36
C GLY A 273 12.75 -11.25 2.95
N PRO A 274 13.62 -11.06 1.93
CA PRO A 274 13.19 -11.02 0.54
C PRO A 274 12.52 -12.33 0.12
N ALA A 275 11.40 -12.27 -0.60
CA ALA A 275 10.61 -13.44 -0.99
C ALA A 275 11.43 -14.48 -1.76
N GLY A 276 12.30 -14.04 -2.67
CA GLY A 276 13.19 -14.95 -3.41
C GLY A 276 14.19 -15.71 -2.54
N ALA A 277 14.62 -15.15 -1.40
CA ALA A 277 15.54 -15.80 -0.48
C ALA A 277 14.87 -16.86 0.42
N VAL A 278 13.56 -16.75 0.60
CA VAL A 278 12.75 -17.62 1.46
C VAL A 278 11.67 -18.38 0.68
N ALA A 279 11.86 -18.55 -0.64
CA ALA A 279 10.88 -19.17 -1.55
C ALA A 279 10.44 -20.57 -1.06
N ASP A 280 11.34 -21.33 -0.40
CA ASP A 280 11.04 -22.64 0.15
C ASP A 280 9.90 -22.65 1.19
N ALA A 281 9.54 -21.51 1.75
CA ALA A 281 8.35 -21.39 2.61
C ALA A 281 7.03 -21.75 1.89
N ALA A 282 7.03 -21.78 0.55
CA ALA A 282 5.88 -22.21 -0.25
C ALA A 282 5.68 -23.73 -0.31
N ARG A 283 6.72 -24.55 -0.04
CA ARG A 283 6.72 -26.00 -0.39
C ARG A 283 5.56 -26.80 0.22
N ASP A 284 5.20 -26.53 1.47
CA ASP A 284 4.14 -27.29 2.16
C ASP A 284 2.78 -26.57 2.14
N ALA A 285 2.69 -25.45 1.43
CA ALA A 285 1.45 -24.68 1.36
C ALA A 285 0.48 -25.33 0.35
N GLN A 286 -0.80 -25.40 0.74
CA GLN A 286 -1.88 -25.75 -0.18
C GLN A 286 -2.33 -24.54 -0.98
N LEU A 287 -2.28 -23.37 -0.36
CA LEU A 287 -2.53 -22.09 -0.97
C LEU A 287 -1.31 -21.18 -0.82
N VAL A 288 -0.82 -20.65 -1.94
CA VAL A 288 0.15 -19.54 -1.93
C VAL A 288 -0.54 -18.27 -2.40
N ILE A 289 -0.33 -17.18 -1.68
CA ILE A 289 -0.81 -15.84 -2.04
C ILE A 289 0.42 -14.96 -2.29
N VAL A 290 0.41 -14.21 -3.39
CA VAL A 290 1.48 -13.27 -3.72
C VAL A 290 0.90 -11.90 -4.07
N ASP A 291 1.47 -10.83 -3.50
CA ASP A 291 1.16 -9.42 -3.82
C ASP A 291 2.48 -8.66 -4.08
N PRO A 292 3.20 -8.99 -5.17
CA PRO A 292 4.52 -8.46 -5.43
C PRO A 292 4.50 -6.97 -5.79
N PRO A 293 5.64 -6.27 -5.65
CA PRO A 293 5.80 -4.92 -6.15
C PRO A 293 5.68 -4.88 -7.69
N ARG A 294 5.64 -3.67 -8.27
CA ARG A 294 5.48 -3.43 -9.72
C ARG A 294 6.45 -4.18 -10.63
N LYS A 295 7.59 -4.65 -10.11
CA LYS A 295 8.56 -5.45 -10.88
C LYS A 295 8.11 -6.91 -11.12
N GLY A 296 7.07 -7.38 -10.41
CA GLY A 296 6.64 -8.78 -10.41
C GLY A 296 7.36 -9.62 -9.36
N LEU A 297 7.26 -10.94 -9.51
CA LEU A 297 7.84 -11.93 -8.60
C LEU A 297 9.37 -11.95 -8.65
N ASP A 298 9.99 -12.32 -7.54
CA ASP A 298 11.42 -12.65 -7.53
C ASP A 298 11.67 -14.00 -8.23
N ALA A 299 12.69 -14.07 -9.09
CA ALA A 299 12.94 -15.22 -9.95
C ALA A 299 12.99 -16.58 -9.24
N PRO A 300 13.63 -16.75 -8.05
CA PRO A 300 13.61 -18.04 -7.34
C PRO A 300 12.19 -18.46 -6.93
N LEU A 301 11.35 -17.52 -6.50
CA LEU A 301 9.97 -17.81 -6.14
C LEU A 301 9.14 -18.17 -7.39
N THR A 302 9.29 -17.45 -8.49
CA THR A 302 8.62 -17.77 -9.77
C THR A 302 8.98 -19.18 -10.25
N GLN A 303 10.27 -19.52 -10.22
CA GLN A 303 10.75 -20.84 -10.64
C GLN A 303 10.17 -21.95 -9.73
N LEU A 304 10.14 -21.75 -8.42
CA LEU A 304 9.56 -22.73 -7.50
C LEU A 304 8.06 -22.94 -7.79
N LEU A 305 7.29 -21.86 -7.90
CA LEU A 305 5.84 -21.91 -8.16
C LEU A 305 5.52 -22.53 -9.52
N ALA A 306 6.37 -22.35 -10.54
CA ALA A 306 6.18 -22.94 -11.86
C ALA A 306 6.50 -24.45 -11.90
N THR A 307 7.48 -24.93 -11.08
CA THR A 307 7.95 -26.32 -11.11
C THR A 307 7.38 -27.18 -10.01
N GLN A 308 6.97 -26.62 -8.89
CA GLN A 308 6.38 -27.28 -7.73
C GLN A 308 5.22 -26.42 -7.21
N PRO A 309 4.12 -26.30 -8.00
CA PRO A 309 3.02 -25.41 -7.63
C PRO A 309 2.28 -25.92 -6.39
N PRO A 310 1.68 -24.99 -5.61
CA PRO A 310 0.68 -25.35 -4.62
C PRO A 310 -0.61 -25.85 -5.31
N GLU A 311 -1.54 -26.43 -4.55
CA GLU A 311 -2.87 -26.78 -5.08
C GLU A 311 -3.57 -25.55 -5.68
N GLN A 312 -3.37 -24.37 -5.05
CA GLN A 312 -3.91 -23.09 -5.49
C GLN A 312 -2.88 -21.96 -5.31
N LEU A 313 -2.77 -21.10 -6.32
CA LEU A 313 -2.00 -19.85 -6.25
C LEU A 313 -2.94 -18.67 -6.50
N ILE A 314 -2.92 -17.66 -5.62
CA ILE A 314 -3.60 -16.37 -5.82
C ILE A 314 -2.53 -15.31 -6.04
N TYR A 315 -2.64 -14.60 -7.16
CA TYR A 315 -1.72 -13.51 -7.52
C TYR A 315 -2.48 -12.19 -7.55
N VAL A 316 -2.09 -11.24 -6.70
CA VAL A 316 -2.54 -9.85 -6.72
C VAL A 316 -1.49 -9.02 -7.44
N SER A 317 -1.86 -8.20 -8.41
CA SER A 317 -0.90 -7.43 -9.21
C SER A 317 -1.35 -6.00 -9.48
N CYS A 318 -0.47 -5.06 -9.16
CA CYS A 318 -0.63 -3.64 -9.52
C CYS A 318 0.08 -3.24 -10.83
N GLY A 319 0.75 -4.19 -11.50
CA GLY A 319 1.55 -3.96 -12.71
C GLY A 319 1.21 -4.94 -13.83
N LEU A 320 0.36 -4.54 -14.77
CA LEU A 320 -0.08 -5.43 -15.84
C LEU A 320 1.06 -6.01 -16.72
N PRO A 321 2.11 -5.25 -17.11
CA PRO A 321 3.22 -5.83 -17.87
C PRO A 321 4.02 -6.89 -17.10
N SER A 322 4.29 -6.67 -15.80
CA SER A 322 4.98 -7.67 -14.98
C SER A 322 4.10 -8.89 -14.74
N PHE A 323 2.80 -8.70 -14.54
CA PHE A 323 1.85 -9.80 -14.42
C PHE A 323 1.82 -10.66 -15.69
N GLN A 324 1.82 -10.06 -16.89
CA GLN A 324 1.87 -10.80 -18.16
C GLN A 324 3.13 -11.67 -18.28
N ASN A 325 4.29 -11.11 -17.90
CA ASN A 325 5.55 -11.83 -17.89
C ASN A 325 5.51 -13.02 -16.90
N ASP A 326 5.08 -12.76 -15.67
CA ASP A 326 5.01 -13.79 -14.63
C ASP A 326 3.98 -14.87 -14.96
N LEU A 327 2.83 -14.51 -15.55
CA LEU A 327 1.83 -15.43 -16.06
C LEU A 327 2.45 -16.41 -17.07
N GLY A 328 3.19 -15.90 -18.04
CA GLY A 328 3.90 -16.73 -19.02
C GLY A 328 4.86 -17.72 -18.37
N LEU A 329 5.65 -17.27 -17.38
CA LEU A 329 6.61 -18.11 -16.67
C LEU A 329 5.91 -19.18 -15.80
N LEU A 330 4.86 -18.80 -15.08
CA LEU A 330 4.11 -19.71 -14.20
C LEU A 330 3.39 -20.83 -15.01
N LEU A 331 2.89 -20.52 -16.19
CA LEU A 331 2.18 -21.49 -17.05
C LEU A 331 3.09 -22.32 -17.95
N ALA A 332 4.36 -21.93 -18.15
CA ALA A 332 5.28 -22.58 -19.09
C ALA A 332 5.50 -24.07 -18.79
N GLY A 333 5.42 -24.49 -17.53
CA GLY A 333 5.57 -25.90 -17.11
C GLY A 333 4.32 -26.75 -17.29
N GLY A 334 3.17 -26.18 -17.64
CA GLY A 334 1.89 -26.88 -17.78
C GLY A 334 1.34 -27.48 -16.49
N GLN A 335 1.93 -27.14 -15.33
CA GLN A 335 1.52 -27.67 -14.01
C GLN A 335 0.48 -26.77 -13.31
N LEU A 336 0.31 -25.53 -13.81
CA LEU A 336 -0.71 -24.59 -13.36
C LEU A 336 -1.63 -24.22 -14.53
N LYS A 337 -2.87 -23.93 -14.24
CA LYS A 337 -3.82 -23.30 -15.16
C LYS A 337 -4.42 -22.05 -14.50
N LEU A 338 -4.63 -21.01 -15.29
CA LEU A 338 -5.40 -19.84 -14.87
C LEU A 338 -6.88 -20.23 -14.79
N ALA A 339 -7.46 -20.18 -13.60
CA ALA A 339 -8.87 -20.55 -13.38
C ALA A 339 -9.80 -19.34 -13.32
N GLU A 340 -9.33 -18.23 -12.78
CA GLU A 340 -10.10 -16.97 -12.72
C GLU A 340 -9.17 -15.76 -12.84
N LEU A 341 -9.69 -14.69 -13.44
CA LEU A 341 -9.04 -13.39 -13.58
C LEU A 341 -10.06 -12.29 -13.28
N ARG A 342 -9.72 -11.36 -12.40
CA ARG A 342 -10.60 -10.23 -12.01
C ARG A 342 -9.83 -8.91 -12.07
N ALA A 343 -10.54 -7.85 -12.42
CA ALA A 343 -9.99 -6.50 -12.52
C ALA A 343 -10.60 -5.58 -11.45
N TYR A 344 -9.76 -4.85 -10.72
CA TYR A 344 -10.17 -3.93 -9.67
C TYR A 344 -9.64 -2.53 -9.95
N ASN A 345 -10.53 -1.54 -9.90
CA ASN A 345 -10.17 -0.15 -10.10
C ASN A 345 -9.67 0.50 -8.81
N LEU A 346 -8.46 0.13 -8.40
CA LEU A 346 -7.82 0.66 -7.19
C LEU A 346 -7.41 2.13 -7.36
N MET A 347 -7.07 2.55 -8.58
CA MET A 347 -6.62 3.90 -8.92
C MET A 347 -7.43 4.48 -10.09
N PRO A 348 -8.69 4.90 -9.87
CA PRO A 348 -9.54 5.50 -10.89
C PRO A 348 -8.84 6.64 -11.65
N TYR A 349 -9.15 6.73 -12.96
CA TYR A 349 -8.61 7.74 -13.88
C TYR A 349 -7.09 7.64 -14.14
N THR A 350 -6.50 6.49 -13.87
CA THR A 350 -5.11 6.19 -14.24
C THR A 350 -5.06 5.00 -15.21
N GLU A 351 -3.88 4.73 -15.78
CA GLU A 351 -3.64 3.53 -16.60
C GLU A 351 -3.47 2.25 -15.76
N HIS A 352 -3.49 2.38 -14.43
CA HIS A 352 -3.30 1.25 -13.54
C HIS A 352 -4.61 0.51 -13.30
N VAL A 353 -4.53 -0.81 -13.34
CA VAL A 353 -5.58 -1.73 -12.91
C VAL A 353 -4.96 -2.72 -11.95
N GLU A 354 -5.64 -2.97 -10.84
CA GLU A 354 -5.28 -4.07 -9.96
C GLU A 354 -5.90 -5.34 -10.49
N THR A 355 -5.10 -6.37 -10.59
CA THR A 355 -5.52 -7.66 -11.15
C THR A 355 -5.41 -8.73 -10.08
N VAL A 356 -6.45 -9.54 -9.91
CA VAL A 356 -6.42 -10.69 -9.02
C VAL A 356 -6.68 -11.95 -9.85
N ALA A 357 -5.68 -12.84 -9.85
CA ALA A 357 -5.70 -14.08 -10.61
C ALA A 357 -5.68 -15.29 -9.69
N ARG A 358 -6.49 -16.30 -9.99
CA ARG A 358 -6.49 -17.59 -9.31
C ARG A 358 -5.99 -18.66 -10.26
N PHE A 359 -4.93 -19.35 -9.85
CA PHE A 359 -4.39 -20.51 -10.55
C PHE A 359 -4.68 -21.77 -9.74
N MET A 360 -4.86 -22.87 -10.46
CA MET A 360 -5.04 -24.21 -9.89
C MET A 360 -3.99 -25.15 -10.45
N ALA A 361 -3.50 -26.06 -9.65
CA ALA A 361 -2.70 -27.17 -10.14
C ALA A 361 -3.50 -28.01 -11.13
N VAL A 362 -2.81 -28.56 -12.15
CA VAL A 362 -3.40 -29.41 -13.20
C VAL A 362 -3.38 -30.88 -12.76
#